data_e4cb6ba175d4bb957388476c11b8ed86
#
_entry.id   e4cb6ba175d4bb957388476c11b8ed86
#
_cell.length_a   1.000
_cell.length_b   1.000
_cell.length_c   1.000
_cell.angle_alpha   90.00
_cell.angle_beta   90.00
_cell.angle_gamma   90.00
#
_symmetry.space_group_name_H-M   'P 1'
#
loop_
_entity.id
_entity.type
_entity.pdbx_description
1 polymer ?
#
loop_
_entity_poly.entity_id
_entity_poly.type
_entity_poly.pdbx_seq_one_letter_code
_entity_poly.pdbx_strand_id
1 'polypeptide(L)'
;MMKSNNLNAVRTSHYPQQELWYELCDKYGLYLVDETNIESHGIGYNKDATLGDKPEWAAAHLDRMQRMVERDKNHPSVIIWSMGNEAGDGHNFLNGYKWIK
;
A
#
# COMPACT_ATOMS: atom_id res chain seq x y z
N MET A 1 -21.16 -3.44 9.09
CA MET A 1 -21.35 -2.05 9.57
C MET A 1 -21.12 -1.00 8.48
N MET A 2 -20.04 -1.05 7.72
CA MET A 2 -19.77 -0.05 6.67
C MET A 2 -20.87 0.01 5.61
N LYS A 3 -21.30 -1.13 5.09
CA LYS A 3 -22.35 -1.18 4.07
C LYS A 3 -23.67 -0.62 4.57
N SER A 4 -24.03 -0.90 5.83
CA SER A 4 -25.25 -0.37 6.41
C SER A 4 -25.21 1.14 6.63
N ASN A 5 -24.03 1.75 6.58
CA ASN A 5 -23.81 3.19 6.67
C ASN A 5 -23.46 3.83 5.30
N ASN A 6 -23.76 3.13 4.20
CA ASN A 6 -23.54 3.59 2.83
C ASN A 6 -22.05 3.84 2.47
N LEU A 7 -21.13 3.18 3.18
CA LEU A 7 -19.72 3.18 2.83
C LEU A 7 -19.45 2.08 1.82
N ASN A 8 -18.80 2.41 0.70
CA ASN A 8 -18.54 1.45 -0.38
C ASN A 8 -17.05 1.25 -0.68
N ALA A 9 -16.17 2.01 -0.05
CA ALA A 9 -14.73 1.92 -0.27
C ALA A 9 -13.95 2.20 1.01
N VAL A 10 -12.78 1.58 1.14
CA VAL A 10 -11.89 1.70 2.29
C VAL A 10 -10.44 1.72 1.82
N ARG A 11 -9.62 2.52 2.47
CA ARG A 11 -8.17 2.48 2.33
C ARG A 11 -7.59 1.75 3.54
N THR A 12 -6.67 0.81 3.32
CA THR A 12 -6.00 0.09 4.41
C THR A 12 -4.85 0.91 4.96
N SER A 13 -5.17 2.08 5.50
CA SER A 13 -4.14 2.96 6.03
C SER A 13 -3.62 2.42 7.37
N HIS A 14 -2.34 2.29 7.60
CA HIS A 14 -1.26 2.66 6.66
C HIS A 14 -0.41 1.43 6.38
N TYR A 15 -1.05 0.27 6.31
CA TYR A 15 -0.42 -1.02 6.04
C TYR A 15 -1.48 -2.05 5.62
N PRO A 16 -1.06 -3.13 4.90
CA PRO A 16 -2.01 -4.17 4.53
C PRO A 16 -2.64 -4.83 5.75
N GLN A 17 -3.89 -5.24 5.62
CA GLN A 17 -4.66 -5.86 6.70
C GLN A 17 -4.54 -7.39 6.66
N GLN A 18 -5.17 -8.08 7.63
CA GLN A 18 -5.24 -9.53 7.65
C GLN A 18 -6.04 -10.05 6.45
N GLU A 19 -5.73 -11.27 6.00
CA GLU A 19 -6.39 -11.86 4.82
C GLU A 19 -7.91 -11.93 4.97
N LEU A 20 -8.42 -12.22 6.17
CA LEU A 20 -9.86 -12.26 6.43
C LEU A 20 -10.54 -10.94 6.06
N TRP A 21 -9.86 -9.80 6.26
CA TRP A 21 -10.38 -8.49 5.89
C TRP A 21 -10.69 -8.40 4.39
N TYR A 22 -9.78 -8.91 3.55
CA TYR A 22 -9.97 -8.90 2.10
C TYR A 22 -11.10 -9.83 1.67
N GLU A 23 -11.20 -11.02 2.29
CA GLU A 23 -12.30 -11.95 2.04
C GLU A 23 -13.65 -11.32 2.39
N LEU A 24 -13.74 -10.61 3.51
CA LEU A 24 -14.97 -9.91 3.91
C LEU A 24 -15.32 -8.79 2.93
N CYS A 25 -14.34 -8.03 2.45
CA CYS A 25 -14.57 -6.99 1.46
C CYS A 25 -15.05 -7.57 0.13
N ASP A 26 -14.48 -8.71 -0.29
CA ASP A 26 -14.94 -9.42 -1.48
C ASP A 26 -16.39 -9.88 -1.32
N LYS A 27 -16.71 -10.45 -0.15
CA LYS A 27 -18.05 -10.95 0.15
C LYS A 27 -19.11 -9.84 0.18
N TYR A 28 -18.80 -8.72 0.79
CA TYR A 28 -19.76 -7.62 0.99
C TYR A 28 -19.68 -6.54 -0.09
N GLY A 29 -18.78 -6.67 -1.06
CA GLY A 29 -18.67 -5.74 -2.17
C GLY A 29 -18.11 -4.38 -1.80
N LEU A 30 -17.13 -4.33 -0.89
CA LEU A 30 -16.38 -3.12 -0.58
C LEU A 30 -15.16 -3.01 -1.47
N TYR A 31 -14.95 -1.83 -2.04
CA TYR A 31 -13.72 -1.56 -2.80
C TYR A 31 -12.58 -1.21 -1.86
N LEU A 32 -11.36 -1.62 -2.24
CA LEU A 32 -10.18 -1.40 -1.41
C LEU A 32 -9.10 -0.64 -2.16
N VAL A 33 -8.50 0.33 -1.46
CA VAL A 33 -7.18 0.86 -1.76
C VAL A 33 -6.23 0.14 -0.82
N ASP A 34 -5.45 -0.81 -1.34
CA ASP A 34 -4.53 -1.60 -0.54
C ASP A 34 -3.19 -0.89 -0.43
N GLU A 35 -2.74 -0.63 0.79
CA GLU A 35 -1.61 0.24 1.06
C GLU A 35 -0.40 -0.51 1.61
N THR A 36 0.74 -0.27 1.02
CA THR A 36 2.02 -0.81 1.46
C THR A 36 2.42 -0.23 2.82
N ASN A 37 2.98 -1.05 3.69
CA ASN A 37 3.49 -0.61 4.99
C ASN A 37 4.80 0.17 4.82
N ILE A 38 4.69 1.38 4.32
CA ILE A 38 5.81 2.32 4.16
C ILE A 38 5.35 3.71 4.62
N GLU A 39 5.97 4.19 5.69
CA GLU A 39 5.75 5.54 6.21
C GLU A 39 7.03 6.02 6.87
N SER A 40 7.48 7.23 6.51
CA SER A 40 8.70 7.81 7.06
C SER A 40 8.59 9.31 7.30
N HIS A 41 7.37 9.78 7.63
CA HIS A 41 7.08 11.20 7.85
C HIS A 41 8.04 11.86 8.84
N GLY A 42 8.38 11.15 9.94
CA GLY A 42 9.25 11.68 10.98
C GLY A 42 10.67 12.02 10.53
N ILE A 43 11.11 11.48 9.38
CA ILE A 43 12.43 11.74 8.81
C ILE A 43 12.41 12.96 7.89
N GLY A 44 11.22 13.33 7.37
CA GLY A 44 11.03 14.43 6.43
C GLY A 44 11.00 14.00 4.98
N TYR A 45 10.75 14.96 4.10
CA TYR A 45 10.53 14.71 2.66
C TYR A 45 11.66 15.20 1.76
N ASN A 46 12.71 15.80 2.32
CA ASN A 46 13.84 16.26 1.52
C ASN A 46 14.51 15.08 0.82
N LYS A 47 15.03 15.31 -0.39
CA LYS A 47 15.67 14.26 -1.18
C LYS A 47 16.75 13.49 -0.41
N ASP A 48 17.51 14.20 0.42
CA ASP A 48 18.60 13.60 1.20
C ASP A 48 18.12 12.93 2.48
N ALA A 49 16.88 13.20 2.92
CA ALA A 49 16.32 12.66 4.16
C ALA A 49 15.38 11.48 3.93
N THR A 50 14.58 11.52 2.83
CA THR A 50 13.59 10.48 2.59
C THR A 50 14.21 9.11 2.32
N LEU A 51 13.69 8.07 2.98
CA LEU A 51 14.13 6.70 2.75
C LEU A 51 13.78 6.20 1.35
N GLY A 52 12.78 6.81 0.71
CA GLY A 52 12.34 6.47 -0.66
C GLY A 52 13.40 6.70 -1.72
N ASP A 53 14.40 7.53 -1.46
CA ASP A 53 15.48 7.84 -2.41
C ASP A 53 16.84 7.27 -1.96
N LYS A 54 16.88 6.48 -0.89
CA LYS A 54 18.13 5.91 -0.37
C LYS A 54 18.32 4.48 -0.86
N PRO A 55 19.46 4.18 -1.54
CA PRO A 55 19.73 2.84 -2.08
C PRO A 55 19.73 1.73 -1.02
N GLU A 56 20.18 2.02 0.19
CA GLU A 56 20.21 1.04 1.28
C GLU A 56 18.83 0.59 1.73
N TRP A 57 17.78 1.34 1.41
CA TRP A 57 16.40 1.01 1.73
C TRP A 57 15.61 0.43 0.54
N ALA A 58 16.25 0.29 -0.63
CA ALA A 58 15.59 -0.17 -1.85
C ALA A 58 14.97 -1.56 -1.69
N ALA A 59 15.72 -2.51 -1.12
CA ALA A 59 15.23 -3.88 -0.94
C ALA A 59 14.02 -3.94 -0.01
N ALA A 60 14.05 -3.17 1.09
CA ALA A 60 12.94 -3.15 2.04
C ALA A 60 11.66 -2.55 1.41
N HIS A 61 11.78 -1.47 0.64
CA HIS A 61 10.65 -0.86 -0.05
C HIS A 61 10.03 -1.82 -1.06
N LEU A 62 10.85 -2.39 -1.92
CA LEU A 62 10.38 -3.31 -2.96
C LEU A 62 9.77 -4.57 -2.35
N ASP A 63 10.41 -5.15 -1.33
CA ASP A 63 9.90 -6.34 -0.64
C ASP A 63 8.50 -6.12 -0.06
N ARG A 64 8.27 -4.99 0.58
CA ARG A 64 6.95 -4.67 1.16
C ARG A 64 5.88 -4.53 0.08
N MET A 65 6.18 -3.86 -1.03
CA MET A 65 5.27 -3.72 -2.15
C MET A 65 4.98 -5.06 -2.81
N GLN A 66 6.01 -5.87 -3.06
CA GLN A 66 5.87 -7.19 -3.69
C GLN A 66 5.03 -8.13 -2.83
N ARG A 67 5.30 -8.19 -1.53
CA ARG A 67 4.54 -9.05 -0.61
C ARG A 67 3.06 -8.68 -0.57
N MET A 68 2.76 -7.40 -0.53
CA MET A 68 1.38 -6.94 -0.57
C MET A 68 0.67 -7.37 -1.85
N VAL A 69 1.25 -7.06 -3.00
CA VAL A 69 0.65 -7.37 -4.31
C VAL A 69 0.51 -8.88 -4.51
N GLU A 70 1.55 -9.66 -4.21
CA GLU A 70 1.50 -11.12 -4.40
C GLU A 70 0.47 -11.78 -3.50
N ARG A 71 0.28 -11.29 -2.28
CA ARG A 71 -0.73 -11.83 -1.38
C ARG A 71 -2.14 -11.44 -1.80
N ASP A 72 -2.35 -10.18 -2.21
CA ASP A 72 -3.69 -9.59 -2.32
C ASP A 72 -4.21 -9.46 -3.75
N LYS A 73 -3.40 -9.76 -4.77
CA LYS A 73 -3.74 -9.54 -6.19
C LYS A 73 -4.97 -10.32 -6.69
N ASN A 74 -5.34 -11.39 -6.01
CA ASN A 74 -6.49 -12.21 -6.40
C ASN A 74 -7.79 -11.79 -5.71
N HIS A 75 -7.78 -10.72 -4.93
CA HIS A 75 -9.00 -10.19 -4.31
C HIS A 75 -9.64 -9.15 -5.23
N PRO A 76 -10.84 -9.42 -5.77
CA PRO A 76 -11.49 -8.47 -6.70
C PRO A 76 -11.85 -7.13 -6.05
N SER A 77 -11.94 -7.07 -4.73
CA SER A 77 -12.20 -5.81 -4.01
C SER A 77 -11.04 -4.82 -4.09
N VAL A 78 -9.81 -5.30 -4.30
CA VAL A 78 -8.64 -4.43 -4.42
C VAL A 78 -8.60 -3.80 -5.81
N ILE A 79 -8.85 -2.51 -5.88
CA ILE A 79 -8.92 -1.77 -7.15
C ILE A 79 -7.79 -0.77 -7.34
N ILE A 80 -7.11 -0.38 -6.27
CA ILE A 80 -5.99 0.57 -6.31
C ILE A 80 -4.89 0.08 -5.36
N TRP A 81 -3.65 0.16 -5.83
CA TRP A 81 -2.46 -0.09 -5.01
C TRP A 81 -1.87 1.24 -4.55
N SER A 82 -1.72 1.42 -3.23
CA SER A 82 -1.03 2.56 -2.66
C SER A 82 0.39 2.14 -2.23
N MET A 83 1.38 2.91 -2.66
CA MET A 83 2.78 2.56 -2.38
C MET A 83 3.25 2.96 -0.99
N GLY A 84 2.44 3.68 -0.24
CA GLY A 84 2.77 4.10 1.13
C GLY A 84 2.08 5.38 1.54
N ASN A 85 2.41 5.85 2.75
CA ASN A 85 1.86 7.08 3.31
C ASN A 85 2.97 7.99 3.82
N GLU A 86 2.88 9.27 3.50
CA GLU A 86 3.79 10.30 4.01
C GLU A 86 5.27 9.88 4.03
N ALA A 87 5.72 9.28 2.92
CA ALA A 87 7.05 8.71 2.81
C ALA A 87 7.95 9.50 1.85
N GLY A 88 7.47 10.61 1.31
CA GLY A 88 8.19 11.36 0.28
C GLY A 88 8.19 10.64 -1.06
N ASP A 89 9.19 10.94 -1.89
CA ASP A 89 9.32 10.34 -3.21
C ASP A 89 10.78 9.88 -3.41
N GLY A 90 11.04 9.13 -4.47
CA GLY A 90 12.39 8.70 -4.81
C GLY A 90 12.44 7.46 -5.68
N HIS A 91 13.66 7.01 -5.96
CA HIS A 91 13.91 5.86 -6.85
C HIS A 91 13.27 4.57 -6.36
N ASN A 92 13.16 4.37 -5.05
CA ASN A 92 12.58 3.15 -4.48
C ASN A 92 11.08 3.05 -4.83
N PHE A 93 10.38 4.16 -4.83
CA PHE A 93 8.97 4.20 -5.24
C PHE A 93 8.82 4.03 -6.75
N LEU A 94 9.70 4.65 -7.53
CA LEU A 94 9.68 4.49 -8.98
C LEU A 94 9.92 3.02 -9.38
N ASN A 95 10.85 2.34 -8.72
CA ASN A 95 11.13 0.93 -8.96
C ASN A 95 9.95 0.06 -8.57
N GLY A 96 9.31 0.34 -7.43
CA GLY A 96 8.09 -0.34 -7.00
C GLY A 96 6.95 -0.17 -7.99
N TYR A 97 6.73 1.05 -8.46
CA TYR A 97 5.72 1.36 -9.47
C TYR A 97 5.94 0.54 -10.75
N LYS A 98 7.17 0.51 -11.25
CA LYS A 98 7.51 -0.26 -12.45
C LYS A 98 7.25 -1.75 -12.26
N TRP A 99 7.55 -2.28 -11.09
CA TRP A 99 7.31 -3.69 -10.80
C TRP A 99 5.81 -4.02 -10.74
N ILE A 100 5.01 -3.18 -10.06
CA ILE A 100 3.56 -3.40 -9.91
C ILE A 100 2.86 -3.34 -11.27
N LYS A 101 3.30 -2.46 -12.13
CA LYS A 101 2.70 -2.27 -13.44
C LYS A 101 3.07 -3.38 -14.43
#